data_1530869ecb4590ee1426373b89f6e447
#
_entry.id   1530869ecb4590ee1426373b89f6e447
#
_cell.length_a   1.000
_cell.length_b   1.000
_cell.length_c   1.000
_cell.angle_alpha   90.00
_cell.angle_beta   90.00
_cell.angle_gamma   90.00
#
_symmetry.space_group_name_H-M   'P 1'
#
loop_
_entity.id
_entity.type
_entity.pdbx_description
1 polymer ?
#
loop_
_entity_poly.entity_id
_entity_poly.type
_entity_poly.pdbx_seq_one_letter_code
_entity_poly.pdbx_strand_id
1 'polypeptide(L)' 'MKRFKIGSEIVKAEIIDISVNGELVLNINNKQKSFSHGSLSLLTD' A
#
# COMPACT_ATOMS: atom_id res chain seq x y z
N MET A 1 -9.10 5.95 -4.43
CA MET A 1 -8.11 4.88 -4.24
C MET A 1 -6.93 5.09 -5.15
N LYS A 2 -5.79 4.63 -4.72
CA LYS A 2 -4.57 4.75 -5.51
C LYS A 2 -4.09 3.37 -5.91
N ARG A 3 -3.31 3.32 -6.96
CA ARG A 3 -2.75 2.06 -7.42
C ARG A 3 -1.32 1.94 -6.94
N PHE A 4 -1.00 0.74 -6.47
CA PHE A 4 0.34 0.44 -5.97
C PHE A 4 0.87 -0.79 -6.68
N LYS A 5 2.16 -0.80 -6.91
CA LYS A 5 2.82 -1.99 -7.43
C LYS A 5 3.52 -2.70 -6.28
N ILE A 6 3.13 -3.94 -6.06
CA ILE A 6 3.70 -4.77 -5.02
C ILE A 6 4.30 -5.99 -5.70
N GLY A 7 5.63 -6.06 -5.70
CA GLY A 7 6.30 -7.09 -6.48
C GLY A 7 5.98 -6.93 -7.95
N SER A 8 5.34 -7.92 -8.54
CA SER A 8 4.94 -7.88 -9.95
C SER A 8 3.44 -7.63 -10.13
N GLU A 9 2.73 -7.33 -9.05
CA GLU A 9 1.28 -7.14 -9.11
C GLU A 9 0.92 -5.68 -8.89
N ILE A 10 -0.15 -5.26 -9.54
CA ILE A 10 -0.70 -3.92 -9.35
C ILE A 10 -2.02 -4.07 -8.62
N VAL A 11 -2.15 -3.39 -7.50
CA VAL A 11 -3.36 -3.46 -6.68
C VAL A 11 -3.90 -2.06 -6.44
N LYS A 12 -5.21 -1.97 -6.29
CA LYS A 12 -5.87 -0.74 -5.87
C LYS A 12 -6.05 -0.79 -4.38
N ALA A 13 -5.63 0.25 -3.71
CA ALA A 13 -5.67 0.29 -2.26
C ALA A 13 -5.87 1.71 -1.77
N GLU A 14 -6.30 1.81 -0.54
CA GLU A 14 -6.47 3.08 0.14
C GLU A 14 -5.46 3.19 1.26
N ILE A 15 -4.78 4.32 1.33
CA ILE A 15 -3.83 4.55 2.42
C ILE A 15 -4.64 4.90 3.66
N ILE A 16 -4.47 4.12 4.71
CA ILE A 16 -5.16 4.36 5.98
C ILE A 16 -4.27 5.12 6.95
N ASP A 17 -3.00 4.72 7.01
CA ASP A 17 -2.11 5.27 8.02
C ASP A 17 -0.66 4.98 7.65
N ILE A 18 0.23 5.64 8.36
CA ILE A 18 1.66 5.37 8.27
C ILE A 18 2.11 5.05 9.69
N SER A 19 2.67 3.87 9.88
CA SER A 19 3.08 3.44 11.20
C SER A 19 4.33 4.17 11.65
N VAL A 20 4.62 4.06 12.94
CA VAL A 20 5.80 4.71 13.52
C VAL A 20 7.10 4.15 12.94
N ASN A 21 7.06 2.96 12.39
CA ASN A 21 8.23 2.35 11.75
C ASN A 21 8.37 2.74 10.28
N GLY A 22 7.52 3.61 9.79
CA GLY A 22 7.57 4.04 8.41
C GLY A 22 6.89 3.07 7.45
N GLU A 23 6.08 2.16 7.96
CA GLU A 23 5.33 1.25 7.11
C GLU A 23 4.00 1.87 6.72
N LEU A 24 3.59 1.60 5.50
CA LEU A 24 2.32 2.07 4.99
C LEU A 24 1.25 1.04 5.30
N VAL A 25 0.15 1.50 5.90
CA VAL A 25 -0.99 0.63 6.17
C VAL A 25 -2.02 0.88 5.10
N LEU A 26 -2.32 -0.14 4.33
CA LEU A 26 -3.25 -0.04 3.21
C LEU A 26 -4.48 -0.89 3.45
N ASN A 27 -5.61 -0.42 2.94
CA ASN A 27 -6.83 -1.20 2.93
C ASN A 27 -7.01 -1.77 1.52
N ILE A 28 -6.90 -3.09 1.40
CA ILE A 28 -7.04 -3.81 0.14
C ILE A 28 -8.18 -4.80 0.30
N ASN A 29 -9.25 -4.63 -0.47
CA ASN A 29 -10.40 -5.53 -0.43
C ASN A 29 -10.96 -5.70 0.98
N ASN A 30 -11.09 -4.60 1.71
CA ASN A 30 -11.60 -4.57 3.08
C ASN A 30 -10.68 -5.25 4.08
N LYS A 31 -9.42 -5.43 3.72
CA LYS A 31 -8.43 -5.98 4.63
C LYS A 31 -7.28 -5.01 4.77
N GLN A 32 -6.81 -4.83 5.99
CA GLN A 32 -5.70 -3.94 6.26
C GLN A 32 -4.40 -4.72 6.21
N LYS A 33 -3.43 -4.17 5.49
CA LYS A 33 -2.10 -4.78 5.41
C LYS A 33 -1.04 -3.69 5.53
N SER A 34 0.05 -4.03 6.19
CA SER A 34 1.19 -3.12 6.34
C SER A 34 2.29 -3.53 5.39
N PHE A 35 2.94 -2.53 4.78
CA PHE A 35 4.03 -2.78 3.85
C PHE A 35 5.20 -1.89 4.20
N SER A 36 6.39 -2.43 4.18
CA SER A 36 7.58 -1.62 4.36
C SER A 36 7.77 -0.75 3.13
N HIS A 37 8.41 0.36 3.36
CA HIS A 37 8.52 1.39 2.37
C HIS A 37 9.28 0.95 1.10
N GLY A 38 10.11 -0.07 1.17
CA GLY A 38 10.78 -0.60 -0.01
C GLY A 38 10.02 -1.71 -0.73
N SER A 39 8.87 -2.13 -0.20
CA SER A 39 8.16 -3.29 -0.73
C SER A 39 7.12 -2.94 -1.78
N LEU A 40 6.76 -1.69 -1.90
CA LEU A 40 5.73 -1.29 -2.86
C LEU A 40 6.07 0.07 -3.46
N SER A 41 5.47 0.35 -4.59
CA SER A 41 5.63 1.62 -5.28
C SER A 41 4.26 2.22 -5.54
N LEU A 42 4.12 3.50 -5.31
CA LEU A 42 2.90 4.21 -5.63
C LEU A 42 2.89 4.50 -7.13
N LEU A 43 1.82 4.11 -7.77
CA LEU A 43 1.59 4.42 -9.17
C LEU A 43 0.59 5.57 -9.24
N THR A 44 0.59 6.30 -10.33
CA THR A 44 -0.39 7.36 -10.52
C THR A 44 -1.75 6.76 -10.80
N ASP A 45 -2.76 7.46 -10.38
CA ASP A 45 -4.15 7.05 -10.64
C ASP A 45 -4.52 7.14 -12.12
#